data_0cb9edd190d1f0b0cf7c51aec99148d6
#
_entry.id   0cb9edd190d1f0b0cf7c51aec99148d6
#
_cell.length_a   1.000
_cell.length_b   1.000
_cell.length_c   1.000
_cell.angle_alpha   90.00
_cell.angle_beta   90.00
_cell.angle_gamma   90.00
#
_symmetry.space_group_name_H-M   'P 1'
#
loop_
_entity.id
_entity.type
_entity.pdbx_description
1 polymer ?
#
loop_
_entity_poly.entity_id
_entity_poly.type
_entity_poly.pdbx_seq_one_letter_code
_entity_poly.pdbx_strand_id
1 'polypeptide(L)'
;MIGKAGKVARWLAGAAMALTLAMNPALADDTLDRGIGSEWSSLDPQVNFDAAAGWILADAYEGLVNFDPDGKIVPGAAETWDASADGKIYTFHLREGLKWSNGDPLVAQDFVNGVLRTLNPDTVSEKGYYFYSTIKVKGASALANGETKDPLTLGITAPDDRTVVIEMETPAPHILDLVGAFQFAPLHSPSFDAGGAGVFIDPSKVVSNGAYVIKEVVPQSHVLLEKNPNYWDAANVKIPFVKYHVTEDVGTELKRYQAGEIDITYDIPLADMERLTAETPDEVRVFPSTYLIYYSFNLSNPDLANIDLRRALSLALDRDVLENKIVKGGATPTLSYAGGFDPDYKGPSIAEADMSQADREALAKE
;
A
#
# COMPACT_ATOMS: atom_id res chain seq x y z
N MET A 1 56.01 58.52 -58.44
CA MET A 1 55.43 59.78 -57.99
C MET A 1 54.03 59.43 -57.38
N ILE A 2 53.99 59.48 -56.14
CA ILE A 2 52.96 59.89 -55.25
C ILE A 2 51.47 59.55 -55.66
N GLY A 3 50.86 58.63 -54.99
CA GLY A 3 49.42 58.41 -54.97
C GLY A 3 48.90 58.13 -53.54
N LYS A 4 48.02 59.00 -53.09
CA LYS A 4 47.49 59.14 -51.72
C LYS A 4 46.61 57.90 -51.28
N ALA A 5 46.88 57.50 -50.04
CA ALA A 5 46.04 56.57 -49.28
C ALA A 5 44.67 57.17 -48.94
N GLY A 6 43.59 56.47 -49.22
CA GLY A 6 42.26 56.75 -48.72
C GLY A 6 41.91 55.82 -47.56
N LYS A 7 41.71 56.42 -46.38
CA LYS A 7 41.22 55.72 -45.18
C LYS A 7 39.71 55.49 -45.27
N VAL A 8 39.28 54.21 -45.34
CA VAL A 8 37.89 53.85 -45.16
C VAL A 8 37.71 53.42 -43.69
N ALA A 9 37.03 54.28 -42.95
CA ALA A 9 36.57 53.94 -41.60
C ALA A 9 35.40 52.97 -41.65
N ARG A 10 35.60 51.74 -41.20
CA ARG A 10 34.51 50.78 -40.98
C ARG A 10 33.94 51.02 -39.61
N TRP A 11 32.70 51.47 -39.58
CA TRP A 11 31.86 51.46 -38.39
C TRP A 11 31.38 50.03 -38.13
N LEU A 12 31.85 49.36 -37.09
CA LEU A 12 31.31 48.15 -36.55
C LEU A 12 30.21 48.56 -35.54
N ALA A 13 28.97 48.50 -35.97
CA ALA A 13 27.83 48.58 -35.09
C ALA A 13 27.71 47.19 -34.39
N GLY A 14 28.17 47.12 -33.14
CA GLY A 14 27.96 46.00 -32.26
C GLY A 14 26.52 45.96 -31.79
N ALA A 15 25.70 45.10 -32.36
CA ALA A 15 24.39 44.76 -31.80
C ALA A 15 24.64 43.88 -30.55
N ALA A 16 24.56 44.47 -29.38
CA ALA A 16 24.46 43.74 -28.12
C ALA A 16 23.08 43.12 -28.05
N MET A 17 22.97 41.83 -28.42
CA MET A 17 21.79 41.04 -28.22
C MET A 17 21.74 40.68 -26.73
N ALA A 18 21.01 41.48 -25.93
CA ALA A 18 20.68 41.13 -24.55
C ALA A 18 19.76 39.90 -24.61
N LEU A 19 20.31 38.70 -24.39
CA LEU A 19 19.54 37.52 -24.02
C LEU A 19 18.96 37.81 -22.63
N THR A 20 17.74 38.32 -22.60
CA THR A 20 16.90 38.21 -21.41
C THR A 20 16.55 36.73 -21.29
N LEU A 21 17.33 35.97 -20.49
CA LEU A 21 16.84 34.75 -19.89
C LEU A 21 15.61 35.17 -19.08
N ALA A 22 14.42 34.94 -19.68
CA ALA A 22 13.23 34.85 -18.90
C ALA A 22 13.48 33.71 -17.91
N MET A 23 13.86 34.07 -16.68
CA MET A 23 13.66 33.16 -15.55
C MET A 23 12.15 32.91 -15.51
N ASN A 24 11.70 31.86 -16.17
CA ASN A 24 10.45 31.24 -15.75
C ASN A 24 10.65 31.01 -14.25
N PRO A 25 9.77 31.54 -13.37
CA PRO A 25 9.74 31.00 -12.01
C PRO A 25 9.60 29.49 -12.23
N ALA A 26 10.52 28.72 -11.69
CA ALA A 26 10.33 27.29 -11.57
C ALA A 26 8.92 27.18 -10.97
N LEU A 27 7.96 26.71 -11.76
CA LEU A 27 6.70 26.24 -11.22
C LEU A 27 7.19 25.24 -10.17
N ALA A 28 6.86 25.48 -8.91
CA ALA A 28 7.08 24.51 -7.85
C ALA A 28 6.57 23.20 -8.44
N ASP A 29 7.40 22.19 -8.40
CA ASP A 29 7.01 20.89 -8.97
C ASP A 29 5.84 20.42 -8.11
N ASP A 30 4.62 20.53 -8.66
CA ASP A 30 3.39 20.18 -7.96
C ASP A 30 3.23 18.65 -7.86
N THR A 31 4.29 17.91 -8.17
CA THR A 31 4.33 16.45 -8.17
C THR A 31 5.11 15.95 -6.96
N LEU A 32 4.56 15.01 -6.24
CA LEU A 32 5.29 14.19 -5.26
C LEU A 32 5.89 12.98 -5.99
N ASP A 33 7.21 12.95 -6.13
CA ASP A 33 7.95 11.87 -6.74
C ASP A 33 8.35 10.84 -5.66
N ARG A 34 7.86 9.59 -5.81
CA ARG A 34 8.01 8.55 -4.80
C ARG A 34 8.51 7.24 -5.39
N GLY A 35 9.47 6.60 -4.74
CA GLY A 35 9.90 5.24 -5.04
C GLY A 35 8.88 4.19 -4.57
N ILE A 36 8.79 3.07 -5.31
CA ILE A 36 7.96 1.91 -4.93
C ILE A 36 8.73 0.58 -4.94
N GLY A 37 10.05 0.62 -5.12
CA GLY A 37 10.93 -0.54 -5.11
C GLY A 37 10.78 -1.41 -6.35
N SER A 38 9.70 -2.18 -6.48
CA SER A 38 9.45 -3.11 -7.59
C SER A 38 8.31 -2.66 -8.49
N GLU A 39 8.21 -3.27 -9.66
CA GLU A 39 7.03 -3.13 -10.51
C GLU A 39 5.82 -3.81 -9.86
N TRP A 40 4.64 -3.28 -10.14
CA TRP A 40 3.36 -3.81 -9.68
C TRP A 40 2.91 -5.01 -10.53
N SER A 41 2.25 -5.99 -9.92
CA SER A 41 1.70 -7.14 -10.64
C SER A 41 0.36 -6.81 -11.32
N SER A 42 -0.47 -6.02 -10.66
CA SER A 42 -1.80 -5.61 -11.14
C SER A 42 -2.27 -4.33 -10.45
N LEU A 43 -2.93 -3.44 -11.19
CA LEU A 43 -3.66 -2.28 -10.65
C LEU A 43 -5.18 -2.56 -10.48
N ASP A 44 -5.58 -3.82 -10.55
CA ASP A 44 -6.92 -4.28 -10.23
C ASP A 44 -7.07 -4.46 -8.70
N PRO A 45 -7.90 -3.65 -8.02
CA PRO A 45 -7.99 -3.67 -6.57
C PRO A 45 -8.54 -4.98 -6.02
N GLN A 46 -9.32 -5.75 -6.76
CA GLN A 46 -9.85 -7.04 -6.33
C GLN A 46 -8.87 -8.21 -6.55
N VAL A 47 -7.82 -8.05 -7.36
CA VAL A 47 -6.87 -9.11 -7.70
C VAL A 47 -5.49 -8.87 -7.10
N ASN A 48 -5.06 -7.60 -7.01
CA ASN A 48 -3.72 -7.25 -6.55
C ASN A 48 -3.38 -7.81 -5.16
N PHE A 49 -2.15 -8.32 -5.02
CA PHE A 49 -1.61 -8.87 -3.76
C PHE A 49 -0.20 -8.35 -3.41
N ASP A 50 0.43 -7.55 -4.26
CA ASP A 50 1.76 -7.00 -3.99
C ASP A 50 1.73 -5.63 -3.30
N ALA A 51 2.82 -5.31 -2.58
CA ALA A 51 2.93 -4.08 -1.83
C ALA A 51 3.10 -2.85 -2.74
N ALA A 52 3.80 -2.99 -3.88
CA ALA A 52 4.04 -1.87 -4.79
C ALA A 52 2.73 -1.31 -5.35
N ALA A 53 1.86 -2.18 -5.89
CA ALA A 53 0.53 -1.76 -6.30
C ALA A 53 -0.36 -1.34 -5.12
N GLY A 54 -0.14 -1.91 -3.94
CA GLY A 54 -0.88 -1.55 -2.72
C GLY A 54 -0.82 -0.05 -2.41
N TRP A 55 0.35 0.59 -2.57
CA TRP A 55 0.50 2.03 -2.40
C TRP A 55 -0.28 2.84 -3.44
N ILE A 56 -0.19 2.44 -4.71
CA ILE A 56 -0.92 3.10 -5.81
C ILE A 56 -2.43 2.97 -5.61
N LEU A 57 -2.88 1.76 -5.24
CA LEU A 57 -4.29 1.46 -5.04
C LEU A 57 -4.86 2.14 -3.79
N ALA A 58 -4.07 2.35 -2.75
CA ALA A 58 -4.49 3.10 -1.56
C ALA A 58 -4.77 4.58 -1.85
N ASP A 59 -4.07 5.16 -2.82
CA ASP A 59 -4.35 6.54 -3.28
C ASP A 59 -5.53 6.60 -4.27
N ALA A 60 -5.70 5.55 -5.10
CA ALA A 60 -6.72 5.51 -6.13
C ALA A 60 -8.08 5.03 -5.62
N TYR A 61 -8.12 4.22 -4.56
CA TYR A 61 -9.36 3.66 -4.00
C TYR A 61 -9.46 3.91 -2.50
N GLU A 62 -10.67 4.14 -2.04
CA GLU A 62 -11.02 4.30 -0.63
C GLU A 62 -12.01 3.22 -0.20
N GLY A 63 -11.79 2.64 0.98
CA GLY A 63 -12.70 1.71 1.63
C GLY A 63 -13.83 2.43 2.39
N LEU A 64 -14.51 1.69 3.27
CA LEU A 64 -15.58 2.26 4.11
C LEU A 64 -15.03 3.19 5.19
N VAL A 65 -13.88 2.86 5.77
CA VAL A 65 -13.15 3.70 6.72
C VAL A 65 -11.78 4.02 6.16
N ASN A 66 -11.01 4.88 6.84
CA ASN A 66 -9.66 5.24 6.47
C ASN A 66 -8.75 5.24 7.72
N PHE A 67 -7.46 5.52 7.55
CA PHE A 67 -6.49 5.61 8.64
C PHE A 67 -5.88 7.01 8.67
N ASP A 68 -5.73 7.55 9.87
CA ASP A 68 -4.97 8.77 10.05
C ASP A 68 -3.44 8.48 10.03
N PRO A 69 -2.57 9.52 10.06
CA PRO A 69 -1.12 9.32 10.09
C PRO A 69 -0.59 8.52 11.30
N ASP A 70 -1.37 8.42 12.37
CA ASP A 70 -1.04 7.61 13.56
C ASP A 70 -1.56 6.17 13.46
N GLY A 71 -2.21 5.81 12.33
CA GLY A 71 -2.80 4.49 12.11
C GLY A 71 -4.15 4.27 12.78
N LYS A 72 -4.79 5.32 13.31
CA LYS A 72 -6.13 5.22 13.91
C LYS A 72 -7.19 5.20 12.83
N ILE A 73 -8.23 4.41 13.05
CA ILE A 73 -9.37 4.32 12.16
C ILE A 73 -10.19 5.63 12.24
N VAL A 74 -10.41 6.20 11.06
CA VAL A 74 -11.20 7.41 10.85
C VAL A 74 -12.28 7.20 9.79
N PRO A 75 -13.35 8.01 9.72
CA PRO A 75 -14.35 7.93 8.67
C PRO A 75 -13.72 8.09 7.26
N GLY A 76 -14.03 7.14 6.37
CA GLY A 76 -13.72 7.19 4.95
C GLY A 76 -14.97 7.45 4.10
N ALA A 77 -15.30 6.56 3.16
CA ALA A 77 -16.55 6.63 2.40
C ALA A 77 -17.78 6.52 3.31
N ALA A 78 -17.69 5.75 4.40
CA ALA A 78 -18.69 5.78 5.46
C ALA A 78 -18.40 6.94 6.44
N GLU A 79 -19.43 7.71 6.75
CA GLU A 79 -19.37 8.80 7.73
C GLU A 79 -19.42 8.27 9.16
N THR A 80 -20.22 7.21 9.39
CA THR A 80 -20.38 6.55 10.68
C THR A 80 -20.63 5.05 10.50
N TRP A 81 -20.48 4.29 11.58
CA TRP A 81 -20.84 2.87 11.63
C TRP A 81 -21.30 2.46 13.02
N ASP A 82 -22.10 1.38 13.06
CA ASP A 82 -22.60 0.75 14.26
C ASP A 82 -22.20 -0.73 14.30
N ALA A 83 -21.98 -1.26 15.49
CA ALA A 83 -21.74 -2.67 15.72
C ALA A 83 -22.86 -3.27 16.57
N SER A 84 -23.32 -4.48 16.24
CA SER A 84 -24.26 -5.22 17.10
C SER A 84 -23.61 -5.60 18.42
N ALA A 85 -24.41 -5.80 19.45
CA ALA A 85 -23.95 -6.12 20.81
C ALA A 85 -23.11 -7.42 20.88
N ASP A 86 -23.33 -8.35 19.96
CA ASP A 86 -22.56 -9.59 19.84
C ASP A 86 -21.33 -9.47 18.91
N GLY A 87 -21.09 -8.28 18.33
CA GLY A 87 -19.96 -8.01 17.46
C GLY A 87 -19.96 -8.74 16.12
N LYS A 88 -21.13 -9.26 15.67
CA LYS A 88 -21.25 -10.02 14.42
C LYS A 88 -21.82 -9.21 13.27
N ILE A 89 -22.47 -8.10 13.50
CA ILE A 89 -23.06 -7.28 12.45
C ILE A 89 -22.49 -5.87 12.59
N TYR A 90 -21.96 -5.36 11.48
CA TYR A 90 -21.56 -3.97 11.35
C TYR A 90 -22.41 -3.31 10.28
N THR A 91 -22.90 -2.12 10.58
CA THR A 91 -23.70 -1.31 9.66
C THR A 91 -22.95 0.00 9.39
N PHE A 92 -22.57 0.23 8.14
CA PHE A 92 -21.84 1.42 7.71
C PHE A 92 -22.78 2.36 6.98
N HIS A 93 -22.76 3.65 7.36
CA HIS A 93 -23.58 4.70 6.76
C HIS A 93 -22.70 5.57 5.85
N LEU A 94 -22.91 5.47 4.54
CA LEU A 94 -22.12 6.21 3.56
C LEU A 94 -22.46 7.70 3.59
N ARG A 95 -21.45 8.52 3.27
CA ARG A 95 -21.61 9.97 3.06
C ARG A 95 -22.63 10.25 1.97
N GLU A 96 -23.29 11.36 2.04
CA GLU A 96 -24.17 11.84 0.98
C GLU A 96 -23.34 12.36 -0.20
N GLY A 97 -23.80 12.07 -1.42
CA GLY A 97 -23.21 12.63 -2.66
C GLY A 97 -21.86 12.07 -3.05
N LEU A 98 -21.48 10.87 -2.56
CA LEU A 98 -20.29 10.19 -3.03
C LEU A 98 -20.29 9.99 -4.53
N LYS A 99 -19.11 10.10 -5.13
CA LYS A 99 -18.93 9.97 -6.57
C LYS A 99 -17.73 9.13 -6.92
N TRP A 100 -17.84 8.44 -8.02
CA TRP A 100 -16.72 7.90 -8.76
C TRP A 100 -15.93 9.01 -9.46
N SER A 101 -14.70 8.72 -9.88
CA SER A 101 -13.80 9.67 -10.55
C SER A 101 -14.38 10.23 -11.87
N ASN A 102 -15.26 9.48 -12.54
CA ASN A 102 -15.96 9.91 -13.75
C ASN A 102 -17.23 10.74 -13.46
N GLY A 103 -17.58 10.94 -12.19
CA GLY A 103 -18.74 11.71 -11.74
C GLY A 103 -20.02 10.91 -11.51
N ASP A 104 -20.04 9.62 -11.83
CA ASP A 104 -21.16 8.72 -11.52
C ASP A 104 -21.39 8.65 -10.01
N PRO A 105 -22.63 8.44 -9.54
CA PRO A 105 -22.89 8.19 -8.12
C PRO A 105 -22.17 6.93 -7.63
N LEU A 106 -21.51 7.01 -6.47
CA LEU A 106 -21.00 5.84 -5.74
C LEU A 106 -22.02 5.46 -4.68
N VAL A 107 -22.47 4.21 -4.72
CA VAL A 107 -23.52 3.70 -3.83
C VAL A 107 -23.07 2.46 -3.07
N ALA A 108 -23.80 2.10 -2.02
CA ALA A 108 -23.49 0.95 -1.17
C ALA A 108 -23.38 -0.38 -1.94
N GLN A 109 -24.18 -0.56 -2.99
CA GLN A 109 -24.12 -1.75 -3.82
C GLN A 109 -22.76 -1.93 -4.53
N ASP A 110 -22.02 -0.86 -4.82
CA ASP A 110 -20.73 -0.93 -5.46
C ASP A 110 -19.68 -1.61 -4.57
N PHE A 111 -19.74 -1.41 -3.25
CA PHE A 111 -18.92 -2.12 -2.26
C PHE A 111 -19.27 -3.61 -2.21
N VAL A 112 -20.56 -3.94 -2.23
CA VAL A 112 -21.01 -5.35 -2.31
C VAL A 112 -20.49 -6.02 -3.58
N ASN A 113 -20.58 -5.32 -4.73
CA ASN A 113 -20.11 -5.84 -6.02
C ASN A 113 -18.59 -6.08 -6.03
N GLY A 114 -17.79 -5.21 -5.38
CA GLY A 114 -16.36 -5.39 -5.21
C GLY A 114 -16.01 -6.71 -4.48
N VAL A 115 -16.72 -6.99 -3.38
CA VAL A 115 -16.51 -8.23 -2.62
C VAL A 115 -17.03 -9.45 -3.38
N LEU A 116 -18.18 -9.36 -4.02
CA LEU A 116 -18.71 -10.47 -4.86
C LEU A 116 -17.72 -10.82 -5.98
N ARG A 117 -17.10 -9.84 -6.61
CA ARG A 117 -16.07 -10.06 -7.62
C ARG A 117 -14.83 -10.72 -7.02
N THR A 118 -14.37 -10.26 -5.85
CA THR A 118 -13.22 -10.85 -5.14
C THR A 118 -13.46 -12.32 -4.77
N LEU A 119 -14.69 -12.67 -4.39
CA LEU A 119 -15.09 -14.05 -4.01
C LEU A 119 -15.43 -14.92 -5.21
N ASN A 120 -15.60 -14.38 -6.41
CA ASN A 120 -15.90 -15.17 -7.60
C ASN A 120 -14.67 -16.00 -8.00
N PRO A 121 -14.76 -17.34 -8.06
CA PRO A 121 -13.66 -18.21 -8.47
C PRO A 121 -13.05 -17.83 -9.83
N ASP A 122 -13.86 -17.31 -10.76
CA ASP A 122 -13.40 -16.89 -12.09
C ASP A 122 -12.50 -15.64 -12.05
N THR A 123 -12.51 -14.87 -10.95
CA THR A 123 -11.61 -13.71 -10.74
C THR A 123 -10.19 -14.13 -10.36
N VAL A 124 -10.01 -15.35 -9.82
CA VAL A 124 -8.72 -15.88 -9.37
C VAL A 124 -8.04 -14.92 -8.37
N SER A 125 -8.82 -14.38 -7.43
CA SER A 125 -8.32 -13.47 -6.40
C SER A 125 -7.78 -14.22 -5.19
N GLU A 126 -6.54 -13.96 -4.82
CA GLU A 126 -5.98 -14.47 -3.55
C GLU A 126 -6.57 -13.76 -2.32
N LYS A 127 -7.23 -12.62 -2.50
CA LYS A 127 -7.80 -11.81 -1.40
C LYS A 127 -9.08 -12.39 -0.78
N GLY A 128 -9.73 -13.33 -1.44
CA GLY A 128 -10.95 -13.95 -0.93
C GLY A 128 -10.81 -14.44 0.51
N TYR A 129 -9.62 -14.89 0.92
CA TYR A 129 -9.37 -15.40 2.26
C TYR A 129 -9.61 -14.36 3.38
N TYR A 130 -9.46 -13.08 3.12
CA TYR A 130 -9.81 -12.04 4.09
C TYR A 130 -11.27 -12.13 4.51
N PHE A 131 -12.15 -12.41 3.55
CA PHE A 131 -13.59 -12.46 3.79
C PHE A 131 -14.04 -13.79 4.40
N TYR A 132 -13.55 -14.94 3.89
CA TYR A 132 -14.03 -16.25 4.37
C TYR A 132 -13.21 -16.82 5.53
N SER A 133 -11.95 -16.43 5.71
CA SER A 133 -11.07 -16.97 6.76
C SER A 133 -10.80 -15.97 7.87
N THR A 134 -10.44 -14.72 7.54
CA THR A 134 -10.02 -13.71 8.52
C THR A 134 -11.21 -13.16 9.29
N ILE A 135 -12.19 -12.55 8.62
CA ILE A 135 -13.39 -11.99 9.27
C ILE A 135 -14.61 -12.90 9.21
N LYS A 136 -14.56 -13.98 8.47
CA LYS A 136 -15.61 -15.00 8.34
C LYS A 136 -16.97 -14.40 8.03
N VAL A 137 -17.03 -13.66 6.93
CA VAL A 137 -18.31 -13.16 6.40
C VAL A 137 -19.21 -14.34 6.07
N LYS A 138 -20.45 -14.30 6.52
CA LYS A 138 -21.47 -15.32 6.26
C LYS A 138 -21.59 -15.59 4.76
N GLY A 139 -21.54 -16.85 4.37
CA GLY A 139 -21.66 -17.28 2.99
C GLY A 139 -20.44 -17.05 2.09
N ALA A 140 -19.41 -16.32 2.55
CA ALA A 140 -18.23 -16.01 1.73
C ALA A 140 -17.46 -17.27 1.30
N SER A 141 -17.32 -18.27 2.19
CA SER A 141 -16.65 -19.54 1.87
C SER A 141 -17.34 -20.30 0.75
N ALA A 142 -18.67 -20.41 0.80
CA ALA A 142 -19.45 -21.13 -0.21
C ALA A 142 -19.34 -20.46 -1.60
N LEU A 143 -19.33 -19.12 -1.65
CA LEU A 143 -19.10 -18.37 -2.89
C LEU A 143 -17.68 -18.58 -3.42
N ALA A 144 -16.66 -18.43 -2.57
CA ALA A 144 -15.26 -18.57 -2.97
C ALA A 144 -14.91 -19.97 -3.46
N ASN A 145 -15.55 -21.01 -2.90
CA ASN A 145 -15.36 -22.39 -3.32
C ASN A 145 -16.23 -22.79 -4.53
N GLY A 146 -17.09 -21.89 -5.02
CA GLY A 146 -18.03 -22.19 -6.12
C GLY A 146 -19.17 -23.14 -5.74
N GLU A 147 -19.42 -23.36 -4.44
CA GLU A 147 -20.52 -24.18 -3.93
C GLU A 147 -21.88 -23.52 -4.21
N THR A 148 -21.91 -22.22 -4.28
CA THR A 148 -23.05 -21.41 -4.72
C THR A 148 -22.58 -20.27 -5.62
N LYS A 149 -23.47 -19.82 -6.51
CA LYS A 149 -23.30 -18.59 -7.31
C LYS A 149 -24.34 -17.54 -6.95
N ASP A 150 -25.20 -17.83 -5.97
CA ASP A 150 -26.25 -16.90 -5.53
C ASP A 150 -25.65 -15.81 -4.64
N PRO A 151 -25.59 -14.54 -5.12
CA PRO A 151 -25.03 -13.43 -4.37
C PRO A 151 -25.81 -13.12 -3.09
N LEU A 152 -27.09 -13.53 -3.02
CA LEU A 152 -27.93 -13.32 -1.84
C LEU A 152 -27.52 -14.17 -0.63
N THR A 153 -26.63 -15.15 -0.83
CA THR A 153 -26.07 -15.94 0.28
C THR A 153 -24.96 -15.21 1.03
N LEU A 154 -24.39 -14.14 0.45
CA LEU A 154 -23.34 -13.34 1.08
C LEU A 154 -23.91 -12.48 2.20
N GLY A 155 -23.26 -12.50 3.37
CA GLY A 155 -23.57 -11.63 4.51
C GLY A 155 -23.14 -10.16 4.34
N ILE A 156 -22.83 -9.72 3.12
CA ILE A 156 -22.60 -8.30 2.82
C ILE A 156 -23.74 -7.83 1.92
N THR A 157 -24.49 -6.84 2.37
CA THR A 157 -25.69 -6.36 1.67
C THR A 157 -25.79 -4.85 1.66
N ALA A 158 -26.51 -4.31 0.69
CA ALA A 158 -26.85 -2.90 0.56
C ALA A 158 -28.38 -2.75 0.61
N PRO A 159 -28.99 -2.56 1.79
CA PRO A 159 -30.45 -2.41 1.90
C PRO A 159 -30.97 -1.14 1.24
N ASP A 160 -30.13 -0.14 1.08
CA ASP A 160 -30.36 1.11 0.36
C ASP A 160 -29.04 1.65 -0.23
N ASP A 161 -29.07 2.78 -0.95
CA ASP A 161 -27.92 3.35 -1.64
C ASP A 161 -26.80 3.84 -0.70
N ARG A 162 -27.05 3.98 0.59
CA ARG A 162 -26.13 4.57 1.56
C ARG A 162 -25.81 3.66 2.74
N THR A 163 -26.31 2.45 2.77
CA THR A 163 -26.12 1.53 3.90
C THR A 163 -25.44 0.26 3.44
N VAL A 164 -24.26 -0.06 4.00
CA VAL A 164 -23.59 -1.37 3.83
C VAL A 164 -23.70 -2.12 5.14
N VAL A 165 -24.28 -3.32 5.09
CA VAL A 165 -24.39 -4.22 6.25
C VAL A 165 -23.48 -5.41 6.05
N ILE A 166 -22.64 -5.73 7.04
CA ILE A 166 -21.73 -6.88 7.02
C ILE A 166 -22.10 -7.81 8.19
N GLU A 167 -22.57 -9.03 7.87
CA GLU A 167 -22.86 -10.09 8.82
C GLU A 167 -21.77 -11.16 8.81
N MET A 168 -21.19 -11.45 9.96
CA MET A 168 -20.11 -12.42 10.16
C MET A 168 -20.58 -13.63 10.96
N GLU A 169 -19.98 -14.79 10.74
CA GLU A 169 -20.28 -16.02 11.47
C GLU A 169 -19.85 -15.94 12.93
N THR A 170 -18.74 -15.24 13.20
CA THR A 170 -18.15 -15.04 14.52
C THR A 170 -17.83 -13.56 14.76
N PRO A 171 -17.79 -13.08 16.01
CA PRO A 171 -17.34 -11.71 16.28
C PRO A 171 -15.96 -11.43 15.69
N ALA A 172 -15.80 -10.30 14.97
CA ALA A 172 -14.54 -9.92 14.34
C ALA A 172 -14.28 -8.42 14.54
N PRO A 173 -13.79 -7.98 15.72
CA PRO A 173 -13.56 -6.57 16.01
C PRO A 173 -12.55 -5.90 15.07
N HIS A 174 -11.64 -6.69 14.49
CA HIS A 174 -10.66 -6.24 13.49
C HIS A 174 -11.22 -6.04 12.06
N ILE A 175 -12.54 -6.13 11.89
CA ILE A 175 -13.17 -5.86 10.58
C ILE A 175 -12.86 -4.45 10.08
N LEU A 176 -12.74 -3.47 10.99
CA LEU A 176 -12.50 -2.08 10.62
C LEU A 176 -11.16 -1.92 9.90
N ASP A 177 -10.14 -2.69 10.26
CA ASP A 177 -8.83 -2.69 9.55
C ASP A 177 -8.99 -3.18 8.11
N LEU A 178 -9.84 -4.16 7.87
CA LEU A 178 -10.05 -4.71 6.53
C LEU A 178 -10.88 -3.78 5.65
N VAL A 179 -11.95 -3.20 6.17
CA VAL A 179 -12.84 -2.34 5.37
C VAL A 179 -12.28 -0.93 5.14
N GLY A 180 -11.18 -0.57 5.82
CA GLY A 180 -10.41 0.66 5.60
C GLY A 180 -9.36 0.53 4.48
N ALA A 181 -9.03 -0.68 4.08
CA ALA A 181 -8.00 -0.89 3.08
C ALA A 181 -8.60 -1.01 1.66
N PHE A 182 -7.74 -0.85 0.64
CA PHE A 182 -8.13 -1.07 -0.76
C PHE A 182 -8.61 -2.51 -1.04
N GLN A 183 -8.41 -3.46 -0.12
CA GLN A 183 -9.00 -4.80 -0.17
C GLN A 183 -10.53 -4.77 -0.20
N PHE A 184 -11.14 -3.73 0.37
CA PHE A 184 -12.60 -3.50 0.35
C PHE A 184 -12.99 -2.43 -0.66
N ALA A 185 -12.19 -2.22 -1.72
CA ALA A 185 -12.49 -1.26 -2.76
C ALA A 185 -13.81 -1.60 -3.46
N PRO A 186 -14.67 -0.60 -3.71
CA PRO A 186 -15.89 -0.80 -4.48
C PRO A 186 -15.57 -1.12 -5.94
N LEU A 187 -16.54 -1.65 -6.70
CA LEU A 187 -16.44 -1.93 -8.12
C LEU A 187 -17.40 -1.02 -8.90
N HIS A 188 -16.88 -0.26 -9.85
CA HIS A 188 -17.69 0.48 -10.82
C HIS A 188 -18.22 -0.48 -11.88
N SER A 189 -19.38 -1.07 -11.61
CA SER A 189 -19.97 -2.11 -12.47
C SER A 189 -20.13 -1.68 -13.91
N PRO A 190 -20.61 -0.44 -14.25
CA PRO A 190 -20.76 -0.05 -15.65
C PRO A 190 -19.46 -0.11 -16.46
N SER A 191 -18.33 0.29 -15.88
CA SER A 191 -17.01 0.19 -16.55
C SER A 191 -16.58 -1.27 -16.67
N PHE A 192 -16.75 -2.06 -15.61
CA PHE A 192 -16.37 -3.45 -15.59
C PHE A 192 -17.19 -4.29 -16.58
N ASP A 193 -18.51 -4.08 -16.65
CA ASP A 193 -19.40 -4.79 -17.59
C ASP A 193 -19.06 -4.47 -19.05
N ALA A 194 -18.58 -3.23 -19.30
CA ALA A 194 -18.19 -2.80 -20.65
C ALA A 194 -16.83 -3.35 -21.11
N GLY A 195 -15.87 -3.56 -20.19
CA GLY A 195 -14.48 -3.87 -20.53
C GLY A 195 -13.86 -5.06 -19.78
N GLY A 196 -14.55 -5.66 -18.82
CA GLY A 196 -14.03 -6.74 -17.98
C GLY A 196 -12.78 -6.30 -17.21
N ALA A 197 -11.90 -7.25 -16.88
CA ALA A 197 -10.64 -6.97 -16.19
C ALA A 197 -9.68 -6.05 -16.99
N GLY A 198 -9.90 -5.90 -18.30
CA GLY A 198 -9.10 -5.02 -19.17
C GLY A 198 -9.20 -3.54 -18.82
N VAL A 199 -10.24 -3.12 -18.07
CA VAL A 199 -10.35 -1.72 -17.61
C VAL A 199 -9.24 -1.32 -16.65
N PHE A 200 -8.67 -2.27 -15.90
CA PHE A 200 -7.58 -1.99 -14.95
C PHE A 200 -6.18 -1.96 -15.59
N ILE A 201 -6.09 -2.30 -16.88
CA ILE A 201 -4.83 -2.26 -17.65
C ILE A 201 -4.68 -0.92 -18.36
N ASP A 202 -5.78 -0.31 -18.77
CA ASP A 202 -5.81 0.95 -19.52
C ASP A 202 -6.17 2.11 -18.57
N PRO A 203 -5.20 3.00 -18.24
CA PRO A 203 -5.45 4.11 -17.31
C PRO A 203 -6.66 4.97 -17.67
N SER A 204 -6.93 5.14 -18.99
CA SER A 204 -8.06 5.95 -19.46
C SER A 204 -9.43 5.34 -19.16
N LYS A 205 -9.48 4.09 -18.75
CA LYS A 205 -10.71 3.34 -18.43
C LYS A 205 -10.89 3.06 -16.95
N VAL A 206 -9.84 3.28 -16.15
CA VAL A 206 -9.91 3.09 -14.70
C VAL A 206 -10.86 4.12 -14.11
N VAL A 207 -11.91 3.65 -13.46
CA VAL A 207 -12.81 4.47 -12.64
C VAL A 207 -12.61 4.09 -11.19
N SER A 208 -12.18 5.05 -10.39
CA SER A 208 -11.80 4.86 -8.99
C SER A 208 -12.55 5.83 -8.08
N ASN A 209 -12.47 5.65 -6.76
CA ASN A 209 -13.20 6.45 -5.78
C ASN A 209 -12.31 7.14 -4.74
N GLY A 210 -10.99 7.01 -4.86
CA GLY A 210 -10.02 7.57 -3.91
C GLY A 210 -9.65 9.02 -4.19
N ALA A 211 -8.68 9.52 -3.46
CA ALA A 211 -8.17 10.90 -3.54
C ALA A 211 -7.52 11.22 -4.88
N TYR A 212 -7.03 10.19 -5.59
CA TYR A 212 -6.36 10.32 -6.88
C TYR A 212 -6.95 9.40 -7.93
N VAL A 213 -6.71 9.75 -9.19
CA VAL A 213 -7.01 8.93 -10.37
C VAL A 213 -5.72 8.54 -11.07
N ILE A 214 -5.65 7.32 -11.61
CA ILE A 214 -4.53 6.86 -12.41
C ILE A 214 -4.58 7.58 -13.76
N LYS A 215 -3.59 8.41 -14.06
CA LYS A 215 -3.51 9.21 -15.28
C LYS A 215 -2.64 8.57 -16.34
N GLU A 216 -1.52 8.00 -15.94
CA GLU A 216 -0.55 7.39 -16.84
C GLU A 216 0.08 6.16 -16.19
N VAL A 217 0.31 5.13 -16.97
CA VAL A 217 1.04 3.92 -16.57
C VAL A 217 2.09 3.64 -17.62
N VAL A 218 3.36 3.71 -17.22
CA VAL A 218 4.51 3.36 -18.06
C VAL A 218 5.20 2.15 -17.43
N PRO A 219 5.01 0.95 -17.98
CA PRO A 219 5.62 -0.27 -17.44
C PRO A 219 7.12 -0.13 -17.24
N GLN A 220 7.63 -0.71 -16.16
CA GLN A 220 9.04 -0.65 -15.74
C GLN A 220 9.59 0.76 -15.50
N SER A 221 8.74 1.77 -15.42
CA SER A 221 9.13 3.16 -15.23
C SER A 221 8.33 3.82 -14.10
N HIS A 222 7.05 4.09 -14.33
CA HIS A 222 6.26 4.82 -13.34
C HIS A 222 4.75 4.71 -13.54
N VAL A 223 4.02 5.08 -12.47
CA VAL A 223 2.58 5.40 -12.52
C VAL A 223 2.42 6.84 -12.07
N LEU A 224 1.71 7.64 -12.86
CA LEU A 224 1.33 9.01 -12.52
C LEU A 224 -0.13 9.05 -12.10
N LEU A 225 -0.37 9.62 -10.94
CA LEU A 225 -1.71 9.89 -10.41
C LEU A 225 -1.96 11.40 -10.43
N GLU A 226 -3.21 11.77 -10.69
CA GLU A 226 -3.71 13.14 -10.63
C GLU A 226 -4.81 13.22 -9.59
N LYS A 227 -4.87 14.32 -8.85
CA LYS A 227 -5.91 14.59 -7.86
C LYS A 227 -7.31 14.39 -8.45
N ASN A 228 -8.16 13.62 -7.76
CA ASN A 228 -9.53 13.37 -8.15
C ASN A 228 -10.44 14.54 -7.72
N PRO A 229 -10.99 15.32 -8.64
CA PRO A 229 -11.87 16.46 -8.31
C PRO A 229 -13.24 16.01 -7.76
N ASN A 230 -13.61 14.74 -7.99
CA ASN A 230 -14.88 14.17 -7.53
C ASN A 230 -14.77 13.45 -6.18
N TYR A 231 -13.56 13.36 -5.60
CA TYR A 231 -13.36 12.80 -4.27
C TYR A 231 -14.07 13.65 -3.21
N TRP A 232 -14.75 13.03 -2.26
CA TRP A 232 -15.55 13.74 -1.26
C TRP A 232 -14.74 14.75 -0.45
N ASP A 233 -13.47 14.46 -0.19
CA ASP A 233 -12.55 15.32 0.56
C ASP A 233 -11.51 16.02 -0.34
N ALA A 234 -11.81 16.22 -1.61
CA ALA A 234 -10.89 16.83 -2.57
C ALA A 234 -10.33 18.18 -2.11
N ALA A 235 -11.08 18.96 -1.33
CA ALA A 235 -10.63 20.25 -0.81
C ALA A 235 -9.39 20.13 0.08
N ASN A 236 -9.21 19.01 0.78
CA ASN A 236 -8.10 18.75 1.68
C ASN A 236 -6.91 18.04 1.01
N VAL A 237 -7.07 17.49 -0.19
CA VAL A 237 -5.96 16.95 -1.00
C VAL A 237 -5.10 18.10 -1.51
N LYS A 238 -3.87 18.24 -1.00
CA LYS A 238 -2.98 19.38 -1.27
C LYS A 238 -2.04 19.17 -2.44
N ILE A 239 -1.62 17.94 -2.68
CA ILE A 239 -0.66 17.56 -3.71
C ILE A 239 -1.43 17.29 -5.00
N PRO A 240 -1.17 18.01 -6.11
CA PRO A 240 -1.91 17.82 -7.37
C PRO A 240 -1.59 16.51 -8.07
N PHE A 241 -0.32 16.05 -8.02
CA PHE A 241 0.16 14.87 -8.70
C PHE A 241 1.03 14.02 -7.78
N VAL A 242 0.91 12.69 -7.88
CA VAL A 242 1.81 11.73 -7.25
C VAL A 242 2.39 10.84 -8.34
N LYS A 243 3.71 10.71 -8.38
CA LYS A 243 4.39 9.86 -9.35
C LYS A 243 5.15 8.76 -8.64
N TYR A 244 4.75 7.54 -8.89
CA TYR A 244 5.35 6.34 -8.33
C TYR A 244 6.41 5.79 -9.29
N HIS A 245 7.68 5.84 -8.91
CA HIS A 245 8.82 5.41 -9.70
C HIS A 245 9.23 3.98 -9.37
N VAL A 246 9.39 3.15 -10.38
CA VAL A 246 9.97 1.81 -10.24
C VAL A 246 11.49 1.96 -10.17
N THR A 247 12.09 1.45 -9.09
CA THR A 247 13.56 1.37 -8.94
C THR A 247 13.87 0.15 -8.06
N GLU A 248 14.21 -0.98 -8.68
CA GLU A 248 14.38 -2.26 -7.96
C GLU A 248 15.61 -2.27 -7.03
N ASP A 249 16.68 -1.56 -7.41
CA ASP A 249 17.89 -1.48 -6.59
C ASP A 249 17.79 -0.35 -5.59
N VAL A 250 17.69 -0.69 -4.30
CA VAL A 250 17.52 0.25 -3.17
C VAL A 250 18.66 1.28 -3.11
N GLY A 251 19.90 0.89 -3.48
CA GLY A 251 21.03 1.81 -3.50
C GLY A 251 20.94 2.83 -4.64
N THR A 252 20.38 2.43 -5.79
CA THR A 252 20.09 3.33 -6.90
C THR A 252 18.95 4.29 -6.53
N GLU A 253 17.91 3.80 -5.87
CA GLU A 253 16.80 4.63 -5.40
C GLU A 253 17.30 5.71 -4.40
N LEU A 254 18.16 5.34 -3.44
CA LEU A 254 18.77 6.29 -2.52
C LEU A 254 19.60 7.37 -3.26
N LYS A 255 20.32 7.00 -4.33
CA LYS A 255 21.07 7.99 -5.14
C LYS A 255 20.14 8.94 -5.87
N ARG A 256 19.02 8.48 -6.38
CA ARG A 256 17.99 9.32 -7.01
C ARG A 256 17.39 10.31 -6.01
N TYR A 257 17.12 9.86 -4.77
CA TYR A 257 16.69 10.72 -3.68
C TYR A 257 17.74 11.81 -3.37
N GLN A 258 19.01 11.41 -3.21
CA GLN A 258 20.11 12.35 -2.96
C GLN A 258 20.36 13.33 -4.11
N ALA A 259 19.98 12.97 -5.33
CA ALA A 259 20.05 13.85 -6.52
C ALA A 259 18.82 14.76 -6.64
N GLY A 260 17.80 14.61 -5.79
CA GLY A 260 16.53 15.35 -5.86
C GLY A 260 15.63 14.91 -7.01
N GLU A 261 15.76 13.67 -7.50
CA GLU A 261 14.90 13.10 -8.53
C GLU A 261 13.62 12.47 -7.96
N ILE A 262 13.66 12.07 -6.70
CA ILE A 262 12.52 11.57 -5.94
C ILE A 262 12.52 12.19 -4.56
N ASP A 263 11.33 12.37 -3.98
CA ASP A 263 11.12 13.00 -2.67
C ASP A 263 11.08 11.97 -1.53
N ILE A 264 10.64 10.74 -1.83
CA ILE A 264 10.50 9.66 -0.85
C ILE A 264 11.04 8.37 -1.47
N THR A 265 11.95 7.69 -0.76
CA THR A 265 12.36 6.32 -1.11
C THR A 265 11.35 5.30 -0.59
N TYR A 266 11.28 4.15 -1.24
CA TYR A 266 10.52 3.00 -0.74
C TYR A 266 11.21 2.40 0.48
N ASP A 267 12.54 2.24 0.41
CA ASP A 267 13.34 1.63 1.46
C ASP A 267 14.70 2.33 1.59
N ILE A 268 15.45 2.03 2.64
CA ILE A 268 16.81 2.51 2.87
C ILE A 268 17.75 1.30 2.87
N PRO A 269 18.88 1.34 2.11
CA PRO A 269 19.87 0.28 2.20
C PRO A 269 20.34 0.11 3.64
N LEU A 270 20.26 -1.10 4.19
CA LEU A 270 20.61 -1.37 5.59
C LEU A 270 22.03 -0.92 5.95
N ALA A 271 22.96 -1.01 4.98
CA ALA A 271 24.34 -0.55 5.16
C ALA A 271 24.45 0.98 5.35
N ASP A 272 23.48 1.76 4.86
CA ASP A 272 23.47 3.20 4.96
C ASP A 272 22.64 3.73 6.15
N MET A 273 21.84 2.87 6.80
CA MET A 273 20.89 3.26 7.84
C MET A 273 21.56 4.02 8.99
N GLU A 274 22.66 3.49 9.55
CA GLU A 274 23.39 4.11 10.66
C GLU A 274 23.94 5.49 10.26
N ARG A 275 24.52 5.60 9.06
CA ARG A 275 25.06 6.85 8.53
C ARG A 275 23.95 7.87 8.30
N LEU A 276 22.88 7.51 7.59
CA LEU A 276 21.79 8.44 7.28
C LEU A 276 21.05 8.90 8.52
N THR A 277 20.83 8.02 9.50
CA THR A 277 20.25 8.40 10.79
C THR A 277 21.11 9.42 11.54
N ALA A 278 22.45 9.36 11.39
CA ALA A 278 23.35 10.33 12.00
C ALA A 278 23.47 11.63 11.22
N GLU A 279 23.48 11.58 9.87
CA GLU A 279 23.69 12.73 8.99
C GLU A 279 22.39 13.53 8.73
N THR A 280 21.27 12.83 8.54
CA THR A 280 19.96 13.41 8.17
C THR A 280 18.81 12.85 9.03
N PRO A 281 18.87 12.98 10.38
CA PRO A 281 17.89 12.37 11.29
C PRO A 281 16.45 12.84 11.04
N ASP A 282 16.27 14.03 10.50
CA ASP A 282 14.95 14.59 10.20
C ASP A 282 14.33 14.02 8.92
N GLU A 283 15.11 13.34 8.09
CA GLU A 283 14.65 12.71 6.83
C GLU A 283 14.40 11.21 7.00
N VAL A 284 15.13 10.56 7.92
CA VAL A 284 14.93 9.12 8.21
C VAL A 284 13.71 8.93 9.09
N ARG A 285 12.79 8.07 8.64
CA ARG A 285 11.59 7.69 9.39
C ARG A 285 11.58 6.19 9.62
N VAL A 286 11.53 5.80 10.89
CA VAL A 286 11.42 4.39 11.30
C VAL A 286 10.11 4.22 12.05
N PHE A 287 9.25 3.35 11.57
CA PHE A 287 7.95 3.06 12.17
C PHE A 287 7.89 1.61 12.63
N PRO A 288 7.21 1.32 13.75
CA PRO A 288 6.87 -0.06 14.10
C PRO A 288 6.04 -0.69 12.98
N SER A 289 6.36 -1.93 12.66
CA SER A 289 5.65 -2.69 11.63
C SER A 289 5.21 -4.03 12.19
N THR A 290 4.08 -4.54 11.71
CA THR A 290 3.60 -5.90 11.96
C THR A 290 4.34 -6.94 11.10
N TYR A 291 5.29 -6.50 10.27
CA TYR A 291 6.05 -7.37 9.39
C TYR A 291 7.00 -8.25 10.20
N LEU A 292 6.91 -9.56 9.99
CA LEU A 292 7.74 -10.55 10.65
C LEU A 292 8.62 -11.28 9.65
N ILE A 293 9.94 -11.27 9.87
CA ILE A 293 10.89 -12.07 9.09
C ILE A 293 11.17 -13.38 9.86
N TYR A 294 10.95 -14.50 9.20
CA TYR A 294 11.15 -15.82 9.79
C TYR A 294 11.60 -16.85 8.78
N TYR A 295 12.20 -17.94 9.26
CA TYR A 295 12.50 -19.11 8.46
C TYR A 295 11.40 -20.15 8.64
N SER A 296 10.83 -20.62 7.52
CA SER A 296 9.89 -21.74 7.51
C SER A 296 10.63 -23.07 7.34
N PHE A 297 10.26 -24.07 8.13
CA PHE A 297 10.72 -25.43 7.93
C PHE A 297 9.80 -26.16 6.96
N ASN A 298 10.40 -26.78 5.92
CA ASN A 298 9.66 -27.68 5.05
C ASN A 298 9.36 -29.01 5.78
N LEU A 299 8.18 -29.15 6.34
CA LEU A 299 7.77 -30.35 7.10
C LEU A 299 7.58 -31.61 6.22
N SER A 300 7.59 -31.46 4.87
CA SER A 300 7.63 -32.64 3.99
C SER A 300 9.03 -33.27 3.92
N ASN A 301 10.08 -32.59 4.42
CA ASN A 301 11.38 -33.19 4.61
C ASN A 301 11.38 -34.05 5.88
N PRO A 302 11.63 -35.36 5.79
CA PRO A 302 11.60 -36.27 6.95
C PRO A 302 12.62 -35.90 8.04
N ASP A 303 13.76 -35.31 7.69
CA ASP A 303 14.76 -34.86 8.65
C ASP A 303 14.24 -33.70 9.52
N LEU A 304 13.38 -32.85 8.94
CA LEU A 304 12.75 -31.72 9.64
C LEU A 304 11.40 -32.08 10.28
N ALA A 305 10.93 -33.33 10.19
CA ALA A 305 9.73 -33.79 10.88
C ALA A 305 9.94 -33.84 12.42
N ASN A 306 11.18 -34.00 12.87
CA ASN A 306 11.52 -34.00 14.30
C ASN A 306 11.31 -32.62 14.90
N ILE A 307 10.44 -32.49 15.91
CA ILE A 307 10.11 -31.23 16.56
C ILE A 307 11.30 -30.70 17.38
N ASP A 308 12.07 -31.59 18.01
CA ASP A 308 13.21 -31.20 18.85
C ASP A 308 14.33 -30.62 17.99
N LEU A 309 14.57 -31.18 16.80
CA LEU A 309 15.51 -30.61 15.85
C LEU A 309 15.10 -29.18 15.42
N ARG A 310 13.84 -28.97 15.10
CA ARG A 310 13.36 -27.62 14.71
C ARG A 310 13.50 -26.63 15.86
N ARG A 311 13.19 -27.08 17.09
CA ARG A 311 13.35 -26.26 18.32
C ARG A 311 14.82 -25.93 18.57
N ALA A 312 15.70 -26.92 18.48
CA ALA A 312 17.13 -26.72 18.60
C ALA A 312 17.68 -25.70 17.59
N LEU A 313 17.32 -25.83 16.31
CA LEU A 313 17.69 -24.87 15.26
C LEU A 313 17.21 -23.45 15.57
N SER A 314 16.00 -23.32 16.10
CA SER A 314 15.44 -22.00 16.47
C SER A 314 16.17 -21.39 17.66
N LEU A 315 16.51 -22.19 18.69
CA LEU A 315 17.18 -21.73 19.91
C LEU A 315 18.66 -21.40 19.68
N ALA A 316 19.31 -22.11 18.75
CA ALA A 316 20.72 -21.88 18.41
C ALA A 316 20.96 -20.54 17.69
N LEU A 317 19.90 -19.92 17.08
CA LEU A 317 20.03 -18.66 16.38
C LEU A 317 20.07 -17.50 17.38
N ASP A 318 21.19 -16.78 17.42
CA ASP A 318 21.35 -15.53 18.20
C ASP A 318 20.71 -14.37 17.38
N ARG A 319 19.44 -14.07 17.68
CA ARG A 319 18.68 -13.04 17.01
C ARG A 319 19.15 -11.63 17.37
N ASP A 320 19.69 -11.45 18.57
CA ASP A 320 20.23 -10.15 19.01
C ASP A 320 21.51 -9.80 18.25
N VAL A 321 22.39 -10.77 18.04
CA VAL A 321 23.59 -10.58 17.20
C VAL A 321 23.19 -10.38 15.75
N LEU A 322 22.24 -11.17 15.24
CA LEU A 322 21.76 -11.06 13.87
C LEU A 322 21.23 -9.66 13.60
N GLU A 323 20.29 -9.16 14.41
CA GLU A 323 19.69 -7.85 14.19
C GLU A 323 20.63 -6.69 14.50
N ASN A 324 21.21 -6.68 15.74
CA ASN A 324 21.92 -5.49 16.21
C ASN A 324 23.34 -5.35 15.65
N LYS A 325 23.96 -6.42 15.13
CA LYS A 325 25.34 -6.39 14.64
C LYS A 325 25.49 -6.68 13.17
N ILE A 326 24.57 -7.43 12.57
CA ILE A 326 24.67 -7.85 11.16
C ILE A 326 23.68 -7.09 10.29
N VAL A 327 22.39 -7.20 10.58
CA VAL A 327 21.32 -6.60 9.76
C VAL A 327 21.23 -5.10 10.04
N LYS A 328 21.15 -4.69 11.31
CA LYS A 328 21.05 -3.30 11.77
C LYS A 328 19.85 -2.55 11.16
N GLY A 329 18.74 -3.28 10.93
CA GLY A 329 17.53 -2.77 10.30
C GLY A 329 16.56 -2.08 11.26
N GLY A 330 16.83 -2.12 12.57
CA GLY A 330 15.96 -1.56 13.61
C GLY A 330 14.79 -2.47 13.99
N ALA A 331 14.79 -3.74 13.55
CA ALA A 331 13.78 -4.71 13.94
C ALA A 331 13.96 -5.16 15.40
N THR A 332 12.89 -5.67 16.00
CA THR A 332 12.93 -6.22 17.35
C THR A 332 13.13 -7.73 17.29
N PRO A 333 14.26 -8.27 17.83
CA PRO A 333 14.46 -9.72 17.93
C PRO A 333 13.34 -10.37 18.72
N THR A 334 12.77 -11.47 18.21
CA THR A 334 11.66 -12.15 18.88
C THR A 334 11.73 -13.67 18.70
N LEU A 335 11.21 -14.42 19.69
CA LEU A 335 10.92 -15.84 19.62
C LEU A 335 9.41 -16.11 19.44
N SER A 336 8.61 -15.04 19.30
CA SER A 336 7.17 -15.13 19.10
C SER A 336 6.82 -14.83 17.64
N TYR A 337 5.85 -15.57 17.10
CA TYR A 337 5.29 -15.28 15.77
C TYR A 337 4.37 -14.06 15.77
N ALA A 338 3.74 -13.76 16.90
CA ALA A 338 2.94 -12.56 17.09
C ALA A 338 3.62 -11.70 18.15
N GLY A 339 4.04 -10.50 17.79
CA GLY A 339 4.89 -9.72 18.68
C GLY A 339 4.47 -8.26 18.81
N GLY A 340 4.92 -7.67 19.78
CA GLY A 340 5.18 -6.42 20.45
C GLY A 340 4.90 -5.07 19.76
N PHE A 341 4.12 -5.00 18.70
CA PHE A 341 3.71 -3.73 18.08
C PHE A 341 2.53 -3.06 18.80
N ASP A 342 1.69 -3.87 19.48
CA ASP A 342 0.62 -3.38 20.36
C ASP A 342 1.10 -3.50 21.81
N PRO A 343 1.28 -2.39 22.56
CA PRO A 343 1.73 -2.42 23.93
C PRO A 343 0.77 -3.16 24.88
N ASP A 344 -0.49 -3.28 24.51
CA ASP A 344 -1.51 -3.99 25.28
C ASP A 344 -1.59 -5.48 24.92
N TYR A 345 -1.01 -5.89 23.76
CA TYR A 345 -0.96 -7.28 23.33
C TYR A 345 0.28 -8.01 23.88
N LYS A 346 0.04 -8.91 24.82
CA LYS A 346 1.05 -9.86 25.28
C LYS A 346 0.88 -11.16 24.50
N GLY A 347 1.61 -11.27 23.38
CA GLY A 347 1.61 -12.48 22.58
C GLY A 347 2.04 -13.72 23.35
N PRO A 348 1.80 -14.94 22.81
CA PRO A 348 2.28 -16.16 23.42
C PRO A 348 3.80 -16.12 23.53
N SER A 349 4.33 -16.41 24.72
CA SER A 349 5.75 -16.54 24.99
C SER A 349 6.10 -18.01 25.19
N ILE A 350 7.22 -18.45 24.64
CA ILE A 350 7.80 -19.76 24.96
C ILE A 350 8.65 -19.63 26.21
N ALA A 351 8.82 -20.76 26.95
CA ALA A 351 9.58 -20.78 28.21
C ALA A 351 11.03 -20.31 28.04
N GLU A 352 11.60 -20.48 26.86
CA GLU A 352 12.98 -20.13 26.52
C GLU A 352 13.16 -18.64 26.17
N ALA A 353 12.08 -17.85 26.07
CA ALA A 353 12.17 -16.43 25.71
C ALA A 353 12.99 -15.63 26.74
N ASP A 354 12.86 -15.96 28.02
CA ASP A 354 13.57 -15.30 29.12
C ASP A 354 14.97 -15.87 29.40
N MET A 355 15.39 -16.91 28.68
CA MET A 355 16.72 -17.49 28.82
C MET A 355 17.80 -16.62 28.15
N SER A 356 19.04 -16.68 28.69
CA SER A 356 20.19 -16.13 27.97
C SER A 356 20.44 -16.90 26.66
N GLN A 357 21.10 -16.29 25.68
CA GLN A 357 21.46 -16.98 24.44
C GLN A 357 22.36 -18.19 24.73
N ALA A 358 23.28 -18.09 25.69
CA ALA A 358 24.15 -19.20 26.08
C ALA A 358 23.35 -20.39 26.63
N ASP A 359 22.31 -20.14 27.43
CA ASP A 359 21.45 -21.21 27.97
C ASP A 359 20.58 -21.81 26.85
N ARG A 360 20.07 -21.00 25.92
CA ARG A 360 19.35 -21.48 24.72
C ARG A 360 20.23 -22.38 23.86
N GLU A 361 21.50 -21.99 23.65
CA GLU A 361 22.45 -22.80 22.88
C GLU A 361 22.84 -24.09 23.60
N ALA A 362 22.90 -24.07 24.93
CA ALA A 362 23.15 -25.29 25.73
C ALA A 362 21.98 -26.27 25.57
N LEU A 363 20.74 -25.77 25.72
CA LEU A 363 19.52 -26.56 25.51
C LEU A 363 19.37 -27.08 24.07
N ALA A 364 19.80 -26.33 23.07
CA ALA A 364 19.77 -26.75 21.67
C ALA A 364 20.74 -27.92 21.36
N LYS A 365 21.71 -28.21 22.21
CA LYS A 365 22.65 -29.32 22.03
C LYS A 365 22.20 -30.63 22.68
N GLU A 366 21.22 -30.58 23.57
CA GLU A 366 20.61 -31.74 24.22
C GLU A 366 19.59 -32.44 23.29
#